data_8967141f60ea6c364d329d97fa76745e
#
_entry.id   8967141f60ea6c364d329d97fa76745e
#
_cell.length_a   1.000
_cell.length_b   1.000
_cell.length_c   1.000
_cell.angle_alpha   90.00
_cell.angle_beta   90.00
_cell.angle_gamma   90.00
#
_symmetry.space_group_name_H-M   'P 1'
#
loop_
_entity.id
_entity.type
_entity.pdbx_description
1 polymer ?
#
loop_
_entity_poly.entity_id
_entity_poly.type
_entity_poly.pdbx_seq_one_letter_code
_entity_poly.pdbx_strand_id
1 'polypeptide(L)'
;MSKHHHRDRSWAPAPEALPDDAQTIDNHTHVASVIPFARAMSHEAQEKGQPEVPVYDVDQLLAQAQSVGIGGIIDCGCELPHLMTAIQMALDHPGNVHAALAIHPNESVLHGHRGVPGPDGLPLKYKPYHDTSFEDALAEVHRLATTYPEQVVAIGETGMDLFRTGEGAKELQREAFRAHIALAKELGLPMQIHDRDSHREVIETLLADGAPERTVFHSYSG
;
A
#
# COMPACT_ATOMS: atom_id res chain seq x y z
N MET A 1 -27.21 -7.94 18.54
CA MET A 1 -26.28 -9.09 18.31
C MET A 1 -25.73 -8.94 16.90
N SER A 2 -24.53 -8.37 16.77
CA SER A 2 -23.84 -8.24 15.49
C SER A 2 -23.39 -9.62 15.04
N LYS A 3 -23.92 -10.11 13.90
CA LYS A 3 -23.38 -11.31 13.24
C LYS A 3 -21.99 -10.93 12.72
N HIS A 4 -20.94 -11.33 13.44
CA HIS A 4 -19.61 -11.35 12.87
C HIS A 4 -19.65 -12.30 11.66
N HIS A 5 -19.81 -11.77 10.46
CA HIS A 5 -19.53 -12.50 9.24
C HIS A 5 -18.05 -12.88 9.30
N HIS A 6 -17.79 -14.15 9.49
CA HIS A 6 -16.42 -14.69 9.39
C HIS A 6 -15.96 -14.41 7.95
N ARG A 7 -15.08 -13.43 7.79
CA ARG A 7 -14.53 -13.08 6.47
C ARG A 7 -13.66 -14.26 6.02
N ASP A 8 -14.01 -14.87 4.90
CA ASP A 8 -13.13 -15.86 4.28
C ASP A 8 -11.81 -15.19 3.92
N ARG A 9 -10.72 -15.76 4.42
CA ARG A 9 -9.34 -15.27 4.22
C ARG A 9 -8.51 -16.32 3.47
N SER A 10 -9.14 -17.33 2.89
CA SER A 10 -8.47 -18.26 1.99
C SER A 10 -8.01 -17.54 0.71
N TRP A 11 -6.99 -18.08 0.07
CA TRP A 11 -6.60 -17.63 -1.25
C TRP A 11 -7.73 -17.88 -2.24
N ALA A 12 -8.09 -16.87 -3.00
CA ALA A 12 -9.01 -17.04 -4.12
C ALA A 12 -8.39 -17.97 -5.18
N PRO A 13 -9.20 -18.76 -5.90
CA PRO A 13 -8.70 -19.49 -7.05
C PRO A 13 -8.19 -18.52 -8.10
N ALA A 14 -7.20 -18.96 -8.90
CA ALA A 14 -6.71 -18.16 -10.00
C ALA A 14 -7.87 -17.79 -10.95
N PRO A 15 -7.95 -16.52 -11.43
CA PRO A 15 -8.94 -16.11 -12.41
C PRO A 15 -8.67 -16.76 -13.77
N GLU A 16 -9.61 -16.59 -14.71
CA GLU A 16 -9.35 -16.92 -16.12
C GLU A 16 -8.16 -16.11 -16.64
N ALA A 17 -7.35 -16.75 -17.49
CA ALA A 17 -6.21 -16.09 -18.10
C ALA A 17 -6.69 -14.97 -19.04
N LEU A 18 -5.96 -13.88 -19.08
CA LEU A 18 -6.12 -12.83 -20.05
C LEU A 18 -5.80 -13.35 -21.47
N PRO A 19 -6.29 -12.70 -22.56
CA PRO A 19 -5.88 -13.02 -23.91
C PRO A 19 -4.34 -12.98 -24.06
N ASP A 20 -3.77 -13.86 -24.88
CA ASP A 20 -2.30 -14.03 -25.04
C ASP A 20 -1.57 -12.76 -25.51
N ASP A 21 -2.28 -11.82 -26.12
CA ASP A 21 -1.77 -10.53 -26.57
C ASP A 21 -1.90 -9.41 -25.52
N ALA A 22 -2.54 -9.68 -24.39
CA ALA A 22 -2.66 -8.73 -23.30
C ALA A 22 -1.34 -8.65 -22.50
N GLN A 23 -0.75 -7.45 -22.47
CA GLN A 23 0.38 -7.15 -21.59
C GLN A 23 -0.15 -6.30 -20.43
N THR A 24 -0.25 -6.90 -19.26
CA THR A 24 -0.85 -6.27 -18.07
C THR A 24 0.10 -6.33 -16.90
N ILE A 25 0.12 -5.27 -16.12
CA ILE A 25 0.83 -5.17 -14.84
C ILE A 25 -0.23 -4.94 -13.76
N ASP A 26 -0.15 -5.69 -12.65
CA ASP A 26 -0.89 -5.34 -11.44
C ASP A 26 -0.21 -4.13 -10.80
N ASN A 27 -0.86 -2.99 -10.87
CA ASN A 27 -0.27 -1.74 -10.45
C ASN A 27 -0.36 -1.47 -8.94
N HIS A 28 -0.97 -2.38 -8.16
CA HIS A 28 -1.14 -2.18 -6.72
C HIS A 28 -1.20 -3.49 -5.95
N THR A 29 -0.09 -3.85 -5.32
CA THR A 29 0.00 -5.06 -4.49
C THR A 29 0.68 -4.77 -3.15
N HIS A 30 0.49 -5.69 -2.20
CA HIS A 30 1.14 -5.69 -0.88
C HIS A 30 1.78 -7.05 -0.59
N VAL A 31 2.49 -7.62 -1.54
CA VAL A 31 3.10 -8.96 -1.43
C VAL A 31 4.05 -9.05 -0.23
N ALA A 32 4.82 -7.98 0.02
CA ALA A 32 5.71 -7.89 1.17
C ALA A 32 5.02 -8.06 2.53
N SER A 33 3.74 -7.67 2.65
CA SER A 33 2.96 -7.83 3.88
C SER A 33 2.04 -9.04 3.88
N VAL A 34 1.55 -9.45 2.71
CA VAL A 34 0.63 -10.59 2.54
C VAL A 34 1.31 -11.91 2.89
N ILE A 35 2.56 -12.12 2.48
CA ILE A 35 3.29 -13.36 2.76
C ILE A 35 3.51 -13.59 4.26
N PRO A 36 4.04 -12.64 5.06
CA PRO A 36 4.13 -12.79 6.50
C PRO A 36 2.78 -13.02 7.18
N PHE A 37 1.73 -12.34 6.70
CA PHE A 37 0.37 -12.53 7.20
C PHE A 37 -0.13 -13.96 6.94
N ALA A 38 0.03 -14.50 5.72
CA ALA A 38 -0.33 -15.86 5.37
C ALA A 38 0.42 -16.89 6.23
N ARG A 39 1.71 -16.67 6.50
CA ARG A 39 2.51 -17.52 7.42
C ARG A 39 1.95 -17.51 8.82
N ALA A 40 1.61 -16.35 9.36
CA ALA A 40 1.01 -16.24 10.69
C ALA A 40 -0.35 -16.96 10.77
N MET A 41 -1.18 -16.81 9.73
CA MET A 41 -2.47 -17.52 9.64
C MET A 41 -2.30 -19.03 9.54
N SER A 42 -1.30 -19.51 8.79
CA SER A 42 -1.00 -20.94 8.68
C SER A 42 -0.56 -21.53 10.04
N HIS A 43 0.32 -20.83 10.75
CA HIS A 43 0.75 -21.22 12.08
C HIS A 43 -0.43 -21.26 13.08
N GLU A 44 -1.28 -20.24 13.08
CA GLU A 44 -2.48 -20.19 13.93
C GLU A 44 -3.45 -21.34 13.61
N ALA A 45 -3.66 -21.67 12.33
CA ALA A 45 -4.49 -22.77 11.90
C ALA A 45 -3.93 -24.11 12.40
N GLN A 46 -2.62 -24.32 12.30
CA GLN A 46 -1.93 -25.50 12.79
C GLN A 46 -2.08 -25.68 14.30
N GLU A 47 -1.89 -24.61 15.08
CA GLU A 47 -2.08 -24.64 16.54
C GLU A 47 -3.52 -25.01 16.94
N LYS A 48 -4.51 -24.61 16.13
CA LYS A 48 -5.94 -24.87 16.36
C LYS A 48 -6.42 -26.18 15.76
N GLY A 49 -5.56 -26.96 15.10
CA GLY A 49 -5.94 -28.18 14.39
C GLY A 49 -6.94 -27.96 13.24
N GLN A 50 -6.87 -26.77 12.62
CA GLN A 50 -7.67 -26.37 11.46
C GLN A 50 -6.95 -26.75 10.16
N PRO A 51 -7.65 -26.75 9.01
CA PRO A 51 -7.03 -26.97 7.70
C PRO A 51 -5.86 -25.99 7.47
N GLU A 52 -4.81 -26.48 6.85
CA GLU A 52 -3.64 -25.68 6.52
C GLU A 52 -4.00 -24.52 5.58
N VAL A 53 -3.48 -23.34 5.89
CA VAL A 53 -3.56 -22.17 5.00
C VAL A 53 -2.36 -22.21 4.07
N PRO A 54 -2.53 -22.27 2.74
CA PRO A 54 -1.40 -22.24 1.81
C PRO A 54 -0.56 -21.00 2.00
N VAL A 55 0.76 -21.15 1.96
CA VAL A 55 1.73 -20.05 1.99
C VAL A 55 2.56 -20.13 0.73
N TYR A 56 2.50 -19.06 -0.05
CA TYR A 56 3.29 -18.93 -1.28
C TYR A 56 4.46 -17.99 -1.02
N ASP A 57 5.59 -18.25 -1.66
CA ASP A 57 6.68 -17.29 -1.77
C ASP A 57 6.47 -16.34 -2.96
N VAL A 58 7.38 -15.37 -3.12
CA VAL A 58 7.27 -14.35 -4.18
C VAL A 58 7.31 -14.99 -5.56
N ASP A 59 8.23 -15.95 -5.79
CA ASP A 59 8.37 -16.63 -7.08
C ASP A 59 7.09 -17.39 -7.46
N GLN A 60 6.47 -18.09 -6.50
CA GLN A 60 5.22 -18.80 -6.71
C GLN A 60 4.07 -17.85 -7.03
N LEU A 61 3.97 -16.70 -6.34
CA LEU A 61 2.96 -15.67 -6.63
C LEU A 61 3.16 -15.04 -8.00
N LEU A 62 4.40 -14.73 -8.38
CA LEU A 62 4.72 -14.21 -9.71
C LEU A 62 4.41 -15.23 -10.80
N ALA A 63 4.74 -16.52 -10.59
CA ALA A 63 4.40 -17.57 -11.54
C ALA A 63 2.88 -17.73 -11.72
N GLN A 64 2.10 -17.64 -10.64
CA GLN A 64 0.64 -17.65 -10.71
C GLN A 64 0.11 -16.44 -11.47
N ALA A 65 0.61 -15.23 -11.20
CA ALA A 65 0.25 -14.01 -11.90
C ALA A 65 0.54 -14.12 -13.41
N GLN A 66 1.72 -14.59 -13.77
CA GLN A 66 2.14 -14.82 -15.17
C GLN A 66 1.25 -15.85 -15.87
N SER A 67 0.81 -16.90 -15.17
CA SER A 67 -0.06 -17.93 -15.75
C SER A 67 -1.43 -17.42 -16.19
N VAL A 68 -1.84 -16.25 -15.71
CA VAL A 68 -3.09 -15.57 -16.07
C VAL A 68 -2.87 -14.27 -16.86
N GLY A 69 -1.65 -14.02 -17.34
CA GLY A 69 -1.35 -12.88 -18.21
C GLY A 69 -0.88 -11.61 -17.49
N ILE A 70 -0.55 -11.68 -16.20
CA ILE A 70 0.03 -10.56 -15.46
C ILE A 70 1.56 -10.64 -15.56
N GLY A 71 2.17 -9.75 -16.34
CA GLY A 71 3.61 -9.76 -16.62
C GLY A 71 4.48 -9.20 -15.51
N GLY A 72 3.90 -8.43 -14.59
CA GLY A 72 4.63 -7.82 -13.47
C GLY A 72 3.69 -7.19 -12.45
N ILE A 73 4.28 -6.79 -11.32
CA ILE A 73 3.55 -6.18 -10.21
C ILE A 73 4.27 -4.91 -9.72
N ILE A 74 3.51 -4.01 -9.11
CA ILE A 74 4.05 -2.91 -8.30
C ILE A 74 3.69 -3.18 -6.84
N ASP A 75 4.71 -3.43 -6.00
CA ASP A 75 4.53 -3.66 -4.57
C ASP A 75 4.65 -2.35 -3.80
N CYS A 76 3.70 -2.09 -2.88
CA CYS A 76 3.60 -0.84 -2.17
C CYS A 76 4.27 -0.90 -0.79
N GLY A 77 5.39 -0.20 -0.63
CA GLY A 77 6.02 0.08 0.65
C GLY A 77 5.35 1.29 1.31
N CYS A 78 4.46 1.05 2.27
CA CYS A 78 3.56 2.07 2.82
C CYS A 78 3.82 2.42 4.30
N GLU A 79 4.73 1.71 4.94
CA GLU A 79 5.20 1.93 6.31
C GLU A 79 6.73 2.10 6.29
N LEU A 80 7.28 2.93 7.14
CA LEU A 80 8.71 3.25 7.17
C LEU A 80 9.62 2.00 7.11
N PRO A 81 9.37 0.92 7.89
CA PRO A 81 10.20 -0.29 7.81
C PRO A 81 10.00 -1.08 6.52
N HIS A 82 8.88 -0.90 5.81
CA HIS A 82 8.55 -1.67 4.61
C HIS A 82 9.02 -1.01 3.31
N LEU A 83 9.46 0.25 3.35
CA LEU A 83 9.98 0.96 2.17
C LEU A 83 11.11 0.17 1.51
N MET A 84 12.11 -0.22 2.30
CA MET A 84 13.26 -0.98 1.78
C MET A 84 12.89 -2.41 1.41
N THR A 85 11.86 -3.00 2.04
CA THR A 85 11.39 -4.36 1.69
C THR A 85 10.82 -4.41 0.27
N ALA A 86 10.02 -3.43 -0.12
CA ALA A 86 9.48 -3.32 -1.48
C ALA A 86 10.60 -3.14 -2.52
N ILE A 87 11.60 -2.30 -2.22
CA ILE A 87 12.78 -2.11 -3.07
C ILE A 87 13.57 -3.40 -3.20
N GLN A 88 13.83 -4.10 -2.09
CA GLN A 88 14.59 -5.35 -2.12
C GLN A 88 13.89 -6.40 -2.98
N MET A 89 12.56 -6.52 -2.88
CA MET A 89 11.78 -7.40 -3.74
C MET A 89 11.94 -7.04 -5.23
N ALA A 90 11.95 -5.75 -5.57
CA ALA A 90 12.18 -5.30 -6.93
C ALA A 90 13.61 -5.58 -7.43
N LEU A 91 14.61 -5.49 -6.55
CA LEU A 91 16.00 -5.86 -6.85
C LEU A 91 16.18 -7.36 -7.08
N ASP A 92 15.46 -8.19 -6.30
CA ASP A 92 15.51 -9.64 -6.39
C ASP A 92 14.77 -10.19 -7.62
N HIS A 93 13.77 -9.44 -8.15
CA HIS A 93 12.94 -9.83 -9.29
C HIS A 93 12.90 -8.76 -10.39
N PRO A 94 14.05 -8.43 -11.00
CA PRO A 94 14.14 -7.33 -11.95
C PRO A 94 13.25 -7.56 -13.18
N GLY A 95 12.49 -6.52 -13.55
CA GLY A 95 11.55 -6.56 -14.66
C GLY A 95 10.16 -7.15 -14.34
N ASN A 96 10.02 -7.89 -13.25
CA ASN A 96 8.74 -8.45 -12.82
C ASN A 96 8.16 -7.73 -11.60
N VAL A 97 8.99 -7.13 -10.76
CA VAL A 97 8.57 -6.37 -9.59
C VAL A 97 9.14 -4.97 -9.64
N HIS A 98 8.29 -4.01 -9.37
CA HIS A 98 8.64 -2.62 -9.11
C HIS A 98 8.08 -2.19 -7.75
N ALA A 99 8.58 -1.09 -7.21
CA ALA A 99 8.14 -0.54 -5.93
C ALA A 99 7.40 0.78 -6.12
N ALA A 100 6.33 0.98 -5.36
CA ALA A 100 5.78 2.28 -5.05
C ALA A 100 6.05 2.59 -3.58
N LEU A 101 6.49 3.80 -3.27
CA LEU A 101 6.87 4.19 -1.91
C LEU A 101 6.09 5.41 -1.44
N ALA A 102 5.54 5.32 -0.24
CA ALA A 102 4.93 6.45 0.48
C ALA A 102 4.80 6.12 1.97
N ILE A 103 4.31 7.09 2.73
CA ILE A 103 3.76 6.88 4.06
C ILE A 103 2.23 6.90 3.93
N HIS A 104 1.60 5.74 4.11
CA HIS A 104 0.15 5.57 3.98
C HIS A 104 -0.61 6.57 4.86
N PRO A 105 -1.80 7.07 4.48
CA PRO A 105 -2.54 8.05 5.29
C PRO A 105 -2.77 7.61 6.74
N ASN A 106 -3.00 6.33 6.99
CA ASN A 106 -3.15 5.82 8.36
C ASN A 106 -1.84 5.80 9.15
N GLU A 107 -0.71 5.64 8.48
CA GLU A 107 0.62 5.68 9.08
C GLU A 107 1.09 7.13 9.31
N SER A 108 0.81 8.02 8.37
CA SER A 108 1.23 9.42 8.44
C SER A 108 0.77 10.13 9.70
N VAL A 109 -0.44 9.80 10.18
CA VAL A 109 -0.99 10.36 11.43
C VAL A 109 -0.45 9.71 12.69
N LEU A 110 0.15 8.51 12.58
CA LEU A 110 0.78 7.84 13.71
C LEU A 110 2.18 8.38 13.99
N HIS A 111 2.88 8.87 12.97
CA HIS A 111 4.18 9.51 13.16
C HIS A 111 4.07 10.71 14.11
N GLY A 112 4.92 10.73 15.14
CA GLY A 112 4.82 11.68 16.23
C GLY A 112 3.60 11.47 17.15
N HIS A 113 2.96 10.28 17.11
CA HIS A 113 1.81 9.90 17.95
C HIS A 113 0.60 10.85 17.83
N ARG A 114 0.30 11.30 16.61
CA ARG A 114 -0.75 12.30 16.32
C ARG A 114 -2.08 11.67 15.90
N GLY A 115 -2.16 10.34 15.80
CA GLY A 115 -3.35 9.65 15.30
C GLY A 115 -4.58 9.83 16.20
N VAL A 116 -5.75 9.80 15.57
CA VAL A 116 -7.07 9.83 16.23
C VAL A 116 -7.86 8.59 15.80
N PRO A 117 -8.47 7.83 16.75
CA PRO A 117 -9.26 6.65 16.41
C PRO A 117 -10.36 6.96 15.40
N GLY A 118 -10.51 6.07 14.44
CA GLY A 118 -11.48 6.21 13.36
C GLY A 118 -12.84 5.57 13.65
N PRO A 119 -13.79 5.72 12.71
CA PRO A 119 -15.13 5.14 12.79
C PRO A 119 -15.14 3.61 12.83
N ASP A 120 -14.10 2.94 12.37
CA ASP A 120 -13.97 1.48 12.39
C ASP A 120 -13.85 0.90 13.81
N GLY A 121 -13.62 1.76 14.82
CA GLY A 121 -13.52 1.39 16.22
C GLY A 121 -12.27 0.57 16.59
N LEU A 122 -11.29 0.47 15.68
CA LEU A 122 -10.05 -0.22 15.94
C LEU A 122 -9.09 0.67 16.74
N PRO A 123 -8.36 0.11 17.72
CA PRO A 123 -7.37 0.87 18.47
C PRO A 123 -6.17 1.23 17.59
N LEU A 124 -5.62 2.41 17.78
CA LEU A 124 -4.35 2.81 17.18
C LEU A 124 -3.22 1.95 17.75
N LYS A 125 -2.35 1.47 16.85
CA LYS A 125 -1.21 0.60 17.19
C LYS A 125 0.08 1.34 16.89
N TYR A 126 0.55 2.12 17.87
CA TYR A 126 1.87 2.73 17.78
C TYR A 126 2.98 1.69 17.87
N LYS A 127 4.00 1.88 17.04
CA LYS A 127 5.22 1.06 16.99
C LYS A 127 6.44 1.99 17.14
N PRO A 128 7.63 1.48 17.53
CA PRO A 128 8.79 2.34 17.79
C PRO A 128 9.17 3.28 16.64
N TYR A 129 8.97 2.88 15.40
CA TYR A 129 9.28 3.72 14.25
C TYR A 129 8.33 4.93 14.08
N HIS A 130 7.19 4.94 14.77
CA HIS A 130 6.30 6.11 14.81
C HIS A 130 6.82 7.25 15.68
N ASP A 131 7.92 7.05 16.44
CA ASP A 131 8.63 8.13 17.13
C ASP A 131 9.35 9.05 16.12
N THR A 132 9.62 8.56 14.91
CA THR A 132 10.12 9.38 13.79
C THR A 132 9.05 10.36 13.35
N SER A 133 9.42 11.62 13.07
CA SER A 133 8.48 12.61 12.52
C SER A 133 7.97 12.19 11.13
N PHE A 134 6.81 12.71 10.73
CA PHE A 134 6.33 12.48 9.36
C PHE A 134 7.28 13.07 8.32
N GLU A 135 7.85 14.22 8.60
CA GLU A 135 8.81 14.92 7.74
C GLU A 135 10.07 14.06 7.50
N ASP A 136 10.62 13.44 8.56
CA ASP A 136 11.78 12.56 8.44
C ASP A 136 11.42 11.25 7.72
N ALA A 137 10.22 10.71 7.95
CA ALA A 137 9.73 9.53 7.23
C ALA A 137 9.56 9.82 5.73
N LEU A 138 9.01 10.98 5.36
CA LEU A 138 8.89 11.42 3.98
C LEU A 138 10.26 11.69 3.34
N ALA A 139 11.21 12.25 4.09
CA ALA A 139 12.59 12.43 3.61
C ALA A 139 13.26 11.09 3.30
N GLU A 140 12.95 10.03 4.03
CA GLU A 140 13.42 8.67 3.71
C GLU A 140 12.79 8.14 2.43
N VAL A 141 11.48 8.39 2.18
CA VAL A 141 10.84 8.06 0.90
C VAL A 141 11.59 8.76 -0.25
N HIS A 142 11.83 10.06 -0.14
CA HIS A 142 12.59 10.83 -1.14
C HIS A 142 13.99 10.24 -1.39
N ARG A 143 14.73 9.98 -0.30
CA ARG A 143 16.09 9.42 -0.37
C ARG A 143 16.10 8.07 -1.09
N LEU A 144 15.16 7.18 -0.77
CA LEU A 144 15.07 5.87 -1.37
C LEU A 144 14.64 5.95 -2.84
N ALA A 145 13.66 6.77 -3.19
CA ALA A 145 13.22 6.95 -4.57
C ALA A 145 14.34 7.50 -5.47
N THR A 146 15.19 8.39 -4.94
CA THR A 146 16.34 8.93 -5.66
C THR A 146 17.53 7.97 -5.72
N THR A 147 17.68 7.09 -4.73
CA THR A 147 18.76 6.10 -4.69
C THR A 147 18.48 4.89 -5.61
N TYR A 148 17.21 4.52 -5.76
CA TYR A 148 16.77 3.35 -6.52
C TYR A 148 15.78 3.71 -7.65
N PRO A 149 16.16 4.59 -8.60
CA PRO A 149 15.24 5.14 -9.59
C PRO A 149 14.72 4.10 -10.62
N GLU A 150 15.39 2.96 -10.75
CA GLU A 150 14.94 1.87 -11.63
C GLU A 150 13.91 0.96 -10.94
N GLN A 151 13.95 0.86 -9.60
CA GLN A 151 13.06 0.03 -8.82
C GLN A 151 11.81 0.79 -8.38
N VAL A 152 11.97 2.07 -8.00
CA VAL A 152 10.88 2.92 -7.51
C VAL A 152 10.23 3.64 -8.69
N VAL A 153 9.04 3.22 -9.05
CA VAL A 153 8.32 3.70 -10.24
C VAL A 153 7.13 4.62 -9.92
N ALA A 154 6.75 4.75 -8.65
CA ALA A 154 5.65 5.60 -8.23
C ALA A 154 5.82 6.09 -6.78
N ILE A 155 5.20 7.22 -6.46
CA ILE A 155 4.92 7.65 -5.08
C ILE A 155 3.52 7.13 -4.73
N GLY A 156 3.45 6.25 -3.75
CA GLY A 156 2.22 5.59 -3.34
C GLY A 156 2.50 4.39 -2.41
N GLU A 157 1.55 4.01 -1.66
CA GLU A 157 0.15 4.42 -1.55
C GLU A 157 -0.01 5.62 -0.61
N THR A 158 -0.59 6.71 -1.07
CA THR A 158 -0.85 7.91 -0.29
C THR A 158 -2.24 8.48 -0.61
N GLY A 159 -2.75 9.38 0.20
CA GLY A 159 -4.10 9.94 0.03
C GLY A 159 -4.78 10.18 1.36
N MET A 160 -6.05 9.77 1.48
CA MET A 160 -6.81 9.93 2.72
C MET A 160 -7.68 8.71 3.05
N ASP A 161 -7.84 8.42 4.35
CA ASP A 161 -8.67 7.34 4.89
C ASP A 161 -9.42 7.84 6.14
N LEU A 162 -10.66 8.27 5.95
CA LEU A 162 -11.49 8.76 7.05
C LEU A 162 -12.32 7.64 7.71
N PHE A 163 -12.15 6.39 7.27
CA PHE A 163 -12.72 5.22 7.92
C PHE A 163 -11.84 4.72 9.08
N ARG A 164 -10.52 4.71 8.89
CA ARG A 164 -9.57 4.22 9.88
C ARG A 164 -9.08 5.29 10.84
N THR A 165 -9.07 6.55 10.42
CA THR A 165 -8.72 7.68 11.26
C THR A 165 -9.90 8.65 11.38
N GLY A 166 -10.11 9.18 12.58
CA GLY A 166 -11.24 10.07 12.82
C GLY A 166 -11.08 11.44 12.17
N GLU A 167 -12.18 12.16 12.11
CA GLU A 167 -12.27 13.52 11.52
C GLU A 167 -11.21 14.47 12.12
N GLY A 168 -10.84 14.29 13.40
CA GLY A 168 -9.78 15.08 14.05
C GLY A 168 -8.38 14.90 13.45
N ALA A 169 -8.15 13.85 12.65
CA ALA A 169 -6.89 13.61 11.96
C ALA A 169 -6.94 14.01 10.46
N LYS A 170 -8.07 14.49 9.98
CA LYS A 170 -8.31 14.82 8.56
C LYS A 170 -7.27 15.80 8.00
N GLU A 171 -7.00 16.88 8.72
CA GLU A 171 -6.02 17.88 8.25
C GLU A 171 -4.60 17.33 8.25
N LEU A 172 -4.26 16.45 9.22
CA LEU A 172 -2.95 15.79 9.23
C LEU A 172 -2.76 14.89 8.00
N GLN A 173 -3.80 14.12 7.62
CA GLN A 173 -3.75 13.32 6.39
C GLN A 173 -3.67 14.20 5.14
N ARG A 174 -4.43 15.31 5.11
CA ARG A 174 -4.38 16.25 3.99
C ARG A 174 -3.00 16.89 3.83
N GLU A 175 -2.37 17.32 4.92
CA GLU A 175 -1.00 17.84 4.91
C GLU A 175 -0.01 16.79 4.39
N ALA A 176 -0.11 15.56 4.89
CA ALA A 176 0.73 14.45 4.43
C ALA A 176 0.50 14.15 2.93
N PHE A 177 -0.75 14.12 2.47
CA PHE A 177 -1.08 13.92 1.07
C PHE A 177 -0.51 15.01 0.18
N ARG A 178 -0.65 16.29 0.57
CA ARG A 178 -0.06 17.44 -0.14
C ARG A 178 1.46 17.33 -0.26
N ALA A 179 2.12 16.88 0.80
CA ALA A 179 3.56 16.67 0.79
C ALA A 179 3.97 15.56 -0.20
N HIS A 180 3.21 14.47 -0.29
CA HIS A 180 3.45 13.43 -1.30
C HIS A 180 3.13 13.91 -2.73
N ILE A 181 2.10 14.74 -2.94
CA ILE A 181 1.83 15.36 -4.24
C ILE A 181 3.03 16.20 -4.68
N ALA A 182 3.58 17.02 -3.79
CA ALA A 182 4.77 17.83 -4.06
C ALA A 182 5.97 16.92 -4.41
N LEU A 183 6.20 15.87 -3.63
CA LEU A 183 7.28 14.91 -3.86
C LEU A 183 7.15 14.18 -5.21
N ALA A 184 5.96 13.68 -5.55
CA ALA A 184 5.72 13.02 -6.83
C ALA A 184 6.01 13.94 -8.02
N LYS A 185 5.60 15.21 -7.92
CA LYS A 185 5.87 16.24 -8.95
C LYS A 185 7.36 16.60 -9.04
N GLU A 186 8.03 16.73 -7.91
CA GLU A 186 9.48 16.98 -7.84
C GLU A 186 10.28 15.89 -8.54
N LEU A 187 9.91 14.62 -8.29
CA LEU A 187 10.60 13.45 -8.85
C LEU A 187 10.10 13.07 -10.25
N GLY A 188 9.02 13.68 -10.75
CA GLY A 188 8.40 13.33 -12.03
C GLY A 188 7.81 11.90 -12.03
N LEU A 189 7.46 11.36 -10.86
CA LEU A 189 6.93 10.01 -10.69
C LEU A 189 5.39 10.01 -10.75
N PRO A 190 4.79 8.91 -11.23
CA PRO A 190 3.37 8.64 -11.05
C PRO A 190 2.97 8.63 -9.57
N MET A 191 1.68 8.85 -9.29
CA MET A 191 1.12 8.75 -7.96
C MET A 191 0.05 7.68 -7.89
N GLN A 192 0.08 6.84 -6.84
CA GLN A 192 -0.98 5.90 -6.50
C GLN A 192 -1.74 6.40 -5.27
N ILE A 193 -3.05 6.56 -5.42
CA ILE A 193 -3.91 7.19 -4.43
C ILE A 193 -4.79 6.17 -3.73
N HIS A 194 -4.70 6.19 -2.39
CA HIS A 194 -5.64 5.61 -1.46
C HIS A 194 -6.78 6.59 -1.17
N ASP A 195 -8.00 6.12 -1.31
CA ASP A 195 -9.20 6.93 -1.08
C ASP A 195 -10.28 6.07 -0.41
N ARG A 196 -10.47 6.28 0.90
CA ARG A 196 -11.48 5.55 1.66
C ARG A 196 -12.31 6.49 2.53
N ASP A 197 -13.60 6.57 2.21
CA ASP A 197 -14.56 7.49 2.86
C ASP A 197 -14.09 8.97 2.82
N SER A 198 -13.32 9.33 1.76
CA SER A 198 -12.64 10.63 1.63
C SER A 198 -12.60 11.19 0.20
N HIS A 199 -13.45 10.67 -0.70
CA HIS A 199 -13.45 11.03 -2.14
C HIS A 199 -13.42 12.54 -2.40
N ARG A 200 -14.27 13.27 -1.67
CA ARG A 200 -14.35 14.71 -1.80
C ARG A 200 -13.04 15.39 -1.40
N GLU A 201 -12.49 15.02 -0.26
CA GLU A 201 -11.29 15.61 0.31
C GLU A 201 -10.06 15.32 -0.57
N VAL A 202 -9.96 14.11 -1.11
CA VAL A 202 -8.90 13.72 -2.04
C VAL A 202 -8.99 14.55 -3.32
N ILE A 203 -10.17 14.62 -3.94
CA ILE A 203 -10.38 15.38 -5.18
C ILE A 203 -10.13 16.88 -4.96
N GLU A 204 -10.67 17.47 -3.88
CA GLU A 204 -10.43 18.88 -3.54
C GLU A 204 -8.94 19.19 -3.37
N THR A 205 -8.18 18.28 -2.73
CA THR A 205 -6.73 18.44 -2.53
C THR A 205 -5.97 18.39 -3.85
N LEU A 206 -6.30 17.41 -4.72
CA LEU A 206 -5.69 17.31 -6.04
C LEU A 206 -6.00 18.50 -6.94
N LEU A 207 -7.21 19.05 -6.87
CA LEU A 207 -7.58 20.25 -7.63
C LEU A 207 -6.84 21.50 -7.10
N ALA A 208 -6.68 21.62 -5.80
CA ALA A 208 -6.00 22.77 -5.18
C ALA A 208 -4.49 22.79 -5.45
N ASP A 209 -3.83 21.64 -5.33
CA ASP A 209 -2.39 21.53 -5.46
C ASP A 209 -1.92 21.16 -6.89
N GLY A 210 -2.84 20.73 -7.75
CA GLY A 210 -2.57 20.15 -9.07
C GLY A 210 -2.06 18.72 -8.96
N ALA A 211 -2.81 17.78 -9.53
CA ALA A 211 -2.42 16.37 -9.57
C ALA A 211 -1.10 16.17 -10.33
N PRO A 212 -0.26 15.18 -9.95
CA PRO A 212 0.81 14.71 -10.81
C PRO A 212 0.25 14.28 -12.18
N GLU A 213 1.06 14.40 -13.24
CA GLU A 213 0.62 14.10 -14.62
C GLU A 213 0.03 12.70 -14.77
N ARG A 214 0.62 11.73 -14.06
CA ARG A 214 0.17 10.34 -14.03
C ARG A 214 -0.31 10.00 -12.63
N THR A 215 -1.61 9.79 -12.49
CA THR A 215 -2.27 9.54 -11.20
C THR A 215 -3.23 8.36 -11.33
N VAL A 216 -3.15 7.43 -10.40
CA VAL A 216 -3.98 6.22 -10.34
C VAL A 216 -4.68 6.17 -8.99
N PHE A 217 -5.98 5.97 -8.99
CA PHE A 217 -6.74 5.59 -7.80
C PHE A 217 -6.85 4.07 -7.77
N HIS A 218 -6.35 3.43 -6.72
CA HIS A 218 -6.55 2.00 -6.56
C HIS A 218 -7.89 1.70 -5.89
N SER A 219 -8.52 0.58 -6.26
CA SER A 219 -9.79 0.11 -5.67
C SER A 219 -10.88 1.20 -5.52
N TYR A 220 -10.91 2.16 -6.45
CA TYR A 220 -11.84 3.29 -6.40
C TYR A 220 -13.29 2.84 -6.52
N SER A 221 -14.15 3.32 -5.59
CA SER A 221 -15.56 2.95 -5.49
C SER A 221 -16.51 4.16 -5.48
N GLY A 222 -16.00 5.35 -5.78
CA GLY A 222 -16.75 6.61 -5.84
C GLY A 222 -17.46 6.87 -7.17
#